data_df95ed0b7cc37c8d0538f6ce4c90e21f
#
_entry.id   df95ed0b7cc37c8d0538f6ce4c90e21f
#
_cell.length_a   1.000
_cell.length_b   1.000
_cell.length_c   1.000
_cell.angle_alpha   90.00
_cell.angle_beta   90.00
_cell.angle_gamma   90.00
#
_symmetry.space_group_name_H-M   'P 1'
#
loop_
_entity.id
_entity.type
_entity.pdbx_description
1 polymer ?
#
loop_
_entity_poly.entity_id
_entity_poly.type
_entity_poly.pdbx_seq_one_letter_code
_entity_poly.pdbx_strand_id
1 'polypeptide(L)'
;MNGVFVTGSNTEVGKTTVSVEIIKQLIKKRKVVVRKPVETDCELVGGSYFPKDAVKLNEACASGESLSQVCPYCFELEASPEEASLGAGKTLSLEDLVYACNDGVGERFVFVEGAGGFYSPIADKALNSDLAVQLELPVIIIVKDELGAISQALLTIDAVHSKKLKIAFVVLNEVRENALSNLEALRSYTDVPVLKFSIKNSELFYLEVEKLI
;
A
#
# COMPACT_ATOMS: atom_id res chain seq x y z
N MET A 1 -15.59 7.01 2.99
CA MET A 1 -15.30 5.63 2.52
C MET A 1 -14.82 4.80 3.71
N ASN A 2 -15.10 3.50 3.77
CA ASN A 2 -14.60 2.62 4.83
C ASN A 2 -13.44 1.78 4.27
N GLY A 3 -12.25 1.84 4.86
CA GLY A 3 -11.10 1.14 4.32
C GLY A 3 -9.77 1.54 4.93
N VAL A 4 -8.69 1.20 4.24
CA VAL A 4 -7.32 1.56 4.60
C VAL A 4 -6.50 1.95 3.36
N PHE A 5 -5.52 2.81 3.56
CA PHE A 5 -4.51 3.17 2.56
C PHE A 5 -3.15 2.62 2.96
N VAL A 6 -2.51 1.85 2.10
CA VAL A 6 -1.19 1.26 2.35
C VAL A 6 -0.10 2.04 1.63
N THR A 7 0.89 2.48 2.37
CA THR A 7 2.10 3.11 1.84
C THR A 7 3.36 2.38 2.33
N GLY A 8 4.46 2.61 1.65
CA GLY A 8 5.78 2.19 2.14
C GLY A 8 6.59 3.34 2.71
N SER A 9 7.60 3.03 3.50
CA SER A 9 8.67 3.98 3.79
C SER A 9 9.54 4.24 2.55
N ASN A 10 9.53 3.31 1.59
CA ASN A 10 10.24 3.40 0.31
C ASN A 10 9.61 2.43 -0.73
N THR A 11 10.19 2.36 -1.93
CA THR A 11 9.96 1.25 -2.88
C THR A 11 10.53 -0.05 -2.34
N GLU A 12 10.08 -1.20 -2.84
CA GLU A 12 10.60 -2.55 -2.50
C GLU A 12 10.62 -2.93 -1.01
N VAL A 13 9.85 -2.24 -0.18
CA VAL A 13 9.69 -2.61 1.24
C VAL A 13 8.75 -3.81 1.44
N GLY A 14 8.19 -4.35 0.36
CA GLY A 14 7.29 -5.50 0.37
C GLY A 14 5.84 -5.16 0.68
N LYS A 15 5.36 -3.96 0.28
CA LYS A 15 3.96 -3.56 0.45
C LYS A 15 3.00 -4.66 0.03
N THR A 16 3.07 -5.10 -1.21
CA THR A 16 2.15 -6.07 -1.80
C THR A 16 2.18 -7.42 -1.08
N THR A 17 3.35 -7.88 -0.65
CA THR A 17 3.48 -9.12 0.14
C THR A 17 2.70 -9.03 1.45
N VAL A 18 2.88 -7.95 2.19
CA VAL A 18 2.17 -7.72 3.46
C VAL A 18 0.68 -7.46 3.21
N SER A 19 0.34 -6.67 2.19
CA SER A 19 -1.05 -6.38 1.80
C SER A 19 -1.85 -7.65 1.51
N VAL A 20 -1.29 -8.58 0.74
CA VAL A 20 -1.90 -9.88 0.43
C VAL A 20 -2.27 -10.63 1.70
N GLU A 21 -1.39 -10.68 2.68
CA GLU A 21 -1.64 -11.38 3.93
C GLU A 21 -2.69 -10.67 4.82
N ILE A 22 -2.69 -9.33 4.85
CA ILE A 22 -3.75 -8.56 5.52
C ILE A 22 -5.10 -8.80 4.85
N ILE A 23 -5.18 -8.73 3.52
CA ILE A 23 -6.41 -8.95 2.75
C ILE A 23 -6.99 -10.34 3.03
N LYS A 24 -6.18 -11.39 3.06
CA LYS A 24 -6.60 -12.77 3.39
C LYS A 24 -7.24 -12.88 4.78
N GLN A 25 -6.86 -12.03 5.75
CA GLN A 25 -7.53 -12.00 7.05
C GLN A 25 -8.85 -11.21 6.98
N LEU A 26 -8.86 -10.06 6.30
CA LEU A 26 -10.02 -9.19 6.20
C LEU A 26 -11.21 -9.86 5.51
N ILE A 27 -10.99 -10.59 4.42
CA ILE A 27 -12.06 -11.28 3.67
C ILE A 27 -12.79 -12.36 4.47
N LYS A 28 -12.18 -12.86 5.56
CA LYS A 28 -12.83 -13.81 6.48
C LYS A 28 -13.97 -13.18 7.27
N LYS A 29 -13.96 -11.85 7.43
CA LYS A 29 -14.87 -11.11 8.32
C LYS A 29 -15.79 -10.12 7.60
N ARG A 30 -15.38 -9.65 6.42
CA ARG A 30 -16.11 -8.60 5.68
C ARG A 30 -15.92 -8.70 4.18
N LYS A 31 -16.80 -8.04 3.45
CA LYS A 31 -16.66 -7.89 1.99
C LYS A 31 -15.58 -6.84 1.72
N VAL A 32 -14.52 -7.23 1.06
CA VAL A 32 -13.37 -6.38 0.72
C VAL A 32 -13.29 -6.18 -0.79
N VAL A 33 -12.83 -5.02 -1.21
CA VAL A 33 -12.36 -4.76 -2.57
C VAL A 33 -10.97 -4.15 -2.50
N VAL A 34 -10.18 -4.36 -3.51
CA VAL A 34 -8.80 -3.85 -3.58
C VAL A 34 -8.66 -2.82 -4.69
N ARG A 35 -7.81 -1.85 -4.46
CA ARG A 35 -7.41 -0.83 -5.45
C ARG A 35 -5.90 -0.67 -5.44
N LYS A 36 -5.32 -0.80 -6.59
CA LYS A 36 -3.94 -0.42 -6.91
C LYS A 36 -4.04 0.55 -8.09
N PRO A 37 -4.46 1.81 -7.86
CA PRO A 37 -4.98 2.66 -8.93
C PRO A 37 -3.98 2.87 -10.06
N VAL A 38 -2.68 2.77 -9.77
CA VAL A 38 -1.62 2.83 -10.77
C VAL A 38 -0.49 1.86 -10.43
N GLU A 39 0.08 1.23 -11.48
CA GLU A 39 1.26 0.37 -11.37
C GLU A 39 2.22 0.65 -12.53
N THR A 40 3.52 0.67 -12.23
CA THR A 40 4.64 0.83 -13.18
C THR A 40 5.46 -0.44 -13.24
N ASP A 41 6.45 -0.53 -14.14
CA ASP A 41 7.18 -1.77 -14.41
C ASP A 41 6.26 -2.93 -14.84
N CYS A 42 5.21 -2.60 -15.61
CA CYS A 42 4.27 -3.59 -16.12
C CYS A 42 4.80 -4.23 -17.41
N GLU A 43 4.88 -5.55 -17.45
CA GLU A 43 5.23 -6.28 -18.66
C GLU A 43 4.10 -6.23 -19.69
N LEU A 44 4.44 -6.14 -20.97
CA LEU A 44 3.47 -6.27 -22.06
C LEU A 44 3.23 -7.75 -22.37
N VAL A 45 2.02 -8.23 -22.07
CA VAL A 45 1.64 -9.63 -22.30
C VAL A 45 0.37 -9.66 -23.17
N GLY A 46 0.45 -10.27 -24.34
CA GLY A 46 -0.71 -10.40 -25.24
C GLY A 46 -1.30 -9.06 -25.71
N GLY A 47 -0.50 -7.99 -25.76
CA GLY A 47 -0.94 -6.65 -26.16
C GLY A 47 -1.55 -5.81 -25.03
N SER A 48 -1.53 -6.29 -23.79
CA SER A 48 -1.98 -5.56 -22.60
C SER A 48 -0.89 -5.54 -21.54
N TYR A 49 -0.81 -4.47 -20.76
CA TYR A 49 0.09 -4.40 -19.62
C TYR A 49 -0.38 -5.30 -18.49
N PHE A 50 0.56 -6.04 -17.88
CA PHE A 50 0.30 -6.97 -16.79
C PHE A 50 0.79 -6.37 -15.46
N PRO A 51 -0.11 -5.84 -14.61
CA PRO A 51 0.21 -5.25 -13.32
C PRO A 51 0.38 -6.36 -12.26
N LYS A 52 1.61 -6.78 -12.00
CA LYS A 52 1.96 -7.92 -11.14
C LYS A 52 1.43 -7.80 -9.71
N ASP A 53 1.50 -6.59 -9.15
CA ASP A 53 1.05 -6.35 -7.78
C ASP A 53 -0.48 -6.35 -7.68
N ALA A 54 -1.16 -5.66 -8.60
CA ALA A 54 -2.61 -5.65 -8.65
C ALA A 54 -3.20 -7.06 -8.85
N VAL A 55 -2.56 -7.91 -9.66
CA VAL A 55 -2.96 -9.32 -9.82
C VAL A 55 -2.92 -10.04 -8.49
N LYS A 56 -1.81 -9.97 -7.74
CA LYS A 56 -1.67 -10.61 -6.42
C LYS A 56 -2.73 -10.12 -5.42
N LEU A 57 -2.99 -8.81 -5.40
CA LEU A 57 -3.99 -8.22 -4.52
C LEU A 57 -5.41 -8.70 -4.90
N ASN A 58 -5.74 -8.72 -6.19
CA ASN A 58 -7.04 -9.15 -6.68
C ASN A 58 -7.29 -10.65 -6.40
N GLU A 59 -6.29 -11.49 -6.63
CA GLU A 59 -6.34 -12.91 -6.31
C GLU A 59 -6.54 -13.15 -4.81
N ALA A 60 -5.82 -12.42 -3.95
CA ALA A 60 -5.96 -12.52 -2.50
C ALA A 60 -7.35 -12.06 -2.02
N CYS A 61 -7.91 -11.04 -2.66
CA CYS A 61 -9.22 -10.49 -2.33
C CYS A 61 -10.38 -11.38 -2.80
N ALA A 62 -10.22 -12.04 -3.96
CA ALA A 62 -11.24 -12.87 -4.58
C ALA A 62 -12.62 -12.19 -4.70
N SER A 63 -12.65 -10.88 -4.91
CA SER A 63 -13.89 -10.09 -4.99
C SER A 63 -14.67 -10.28 -6.29
N GLY A 64 -14.05 -10.89 -7.31
CA GLY A 64 -14.60 -11.05 -8.65
C GLY A 64 -14.54 -9.80 -9.52
N GLU A 65 -13.88 -8.73 -9.05
CA GLU A 65 -13.68 -7.52 -9.86
C GLU A 65 -12.66 -7.75 -10.97
N SER A 66 -12.84 -7.05 -12.09
CA SER A 66 -11.88 -7.09 -13.21
C SER A 66 -10.57 -6.42 -12.81
N LEU A 67 -9.48 -6.87 -13.42
CA LEU A 67 -8.17 -6.26 -13.17
C LEU A 67 -8.14 -4.77 -13.57
N SER A 68 -8.91 -4.37 -14.59
CA SER A 68 -9.06 -2.97 -15.00
C SER A 68 -9.80 -2.10 -13.97
N GLN A 69 -10.63 -2.68 -13.09
CA GLN A 69 -11.21 -1.96 -11.96
C GLN A 69 -10.21 -1.84 -10.81
N VAL A 70 -9.38 -2.88 -10.59
CA VAL A 70 -8.36 -2.88 -9.54
C VAL A 70 -7.21 -1.95 -9.88
N CYS A 71 -6.72 -1.99 -11.14
CA CYS A 71 -5.58 -1.21 -11.62
C CYS A 71 -5.84 -0.68 -13.03
N PRO A 72 -6.55 0.45 -13.17
CA PRO A 72 -6.87 1.02 -14.47
C PRO A 72 -5.67 1.67 -15.19
N TYR A 73 -4.63 2.07 -14.44
CA TYR A 73 -3.47 2.76 -15.01
C TYR A 73 -2.22 1.90 -14.86
N CYS A 74 -1.75 1.34 -15.99
CA CYS A 74 -0.57 0.50 -16.07
C CYS A 74 0.43 1.09 -17.04
N PHE A 75 1.70 1.16 -16.63
CA PHE A 75 2.79 1.70 -17.44
C PHE A 75 3.99 0.76 -17.45
N GLU A 76 4.68 0.68 -18.59
CA GLU A 76 5.85 -0.19 -18.79
C GLU A 76 7.09 0.34 -18.07
N LEU A 77 7.29 1.67 -18.08
CA LEU A 77 8.51 2.27 -17.57
C LEU A 77 8.66 2.01 -16.06
N GLU A 78 9.81 1.50 -15.63
CA GLU A 78 10.22 1.39 -14.24
C GLU A 78 10.63 2.77 -13.69
N ALA A 79 9.64 3.56 -13.29
CA ALA A 79 9.79 4.91 -12.76
C ALA A 79 8.62 5.24 -11.83
N SER A 80 8.59 6.48 -11.30
CA SER A 80 7.40 6.97 -10.62
C SER A 80 6.19 6.97 -11.58
N PRO A 81 4.96 6.76 -11.08
CA PRO A 81 3.77 6.84 -11.94
C PRO A 81 3.64 8.16 -12.70
N GLU A 82 4.03 9.28 -12.10
CA GLU A 82 4.07 10.58 -12.79
C GLU A 82 4.99 10.51 -14.01
N GLU A 83 6.23 10.09 -13.84
CA GLU A 83 7.21 10.00 -14.93
C GLU A 83 6.81 8.94 -15.98
N ALA A 84 6.34 7.78 -15.53
CA ALA A 84 5.93 6.69 -16.41
C ALA A 84 4.72 7.08 -17.27
N SER A 85 3.75 7.80 -16.71
CA SER A 85 2.59 8.29 -17.47
C SER A 85 2.99 9.36 -18.50
N LEU A 86 3.84 10.30 -18.13
CA LEU A 86 4.37 11.31 -19.05
C LEU A 86 5.19 10.67 -20.17
N GLY A 87 6.04 9.68 -19.86
CA GLY A 87 6.80 8.90 -20.84
C GLY A 87 5.91 8.14 -21.84
N ALA A 88 4.71 7.74 -21.40
CA ALA A 88 3.69 7.12 -22.25
C ALA A 88 2.81 8.14 -23.00
N GLY A 89 3.14 9.43 -22.95
CA GLY A 89 2.38 10.52 -23.60
C GLY A 89 1.01 10.78 -22.95
N LYS A 90 0.87 10.42 -21.66
CA LYS A 90 -0.36 10.63 -20.88
C LYS A 90 -0.07 11.52 -19.68
N THR A 91 -1.02 12.36 -19.30
CA THR A 91 -0.98 13.08 -18.03
C THR A 91 -1.99 12.42 -17.11
N LEU A 92 -1.50 11.81 -16.04
CA LEU A 92 -2.34 11.19 -15.03
C LEU A 92 -2.61 12.21 -13.94
N SER A 93 -3.86 12.53 -13.67
CA SER A 93 -4.24 13.49 -12.62
C SER A 93 -4.51 12.79 -11.28
N LEU A 94 -4.47 13.55 -10.19
CA LEU A 94 -4.88 13.06 -8.86
C LEU A 94 -6.35 12.64 -8.85
N GLU A 95 -7.19 13.40 -9.53
CA GLU A 95 -8.64 13.13 -9.65
C GLU A 95 -8.92 11.79 -10.33
N ASP A 96 -8.15 11.42 -11.36
CA ASP A 96 -8.24 10.11 -12.00
C ASP A 96 -7.99 8.97 -11.01
N LEU A 97 -6.98 9.12 -10.14
CA LEU A 97 -6.65 8.12 -9.13
C LEU A 97 -7.70 8.06 -8.01
N VAL A 98 -8.20 9.22 -7.57
CA VAL A 98 -9.28 9.30 -6.58
C VAL A 98 -10.54 8.63 -7.13
N TYR A 99 -10.90 8.89 -8.38
CA TYR A 99 -12.02 8.24 -9.05
C TYR A 99 -11.83 6.72 -9.08
N ALA A 100 -10.66 6.25 -9.54
CA ALA A 100 -10.33 4.83 -9.61
C ALA A 100 -10.42 4.12 -8.24
N CYS A 101 -10.04 4.82 -7.16
CA CYS A 101 -10.14 4.27 -5.81
C CYS A 101 -11.59 4.19 -5.29
N ASN A 102 -12.49 5.05 -5.76
CA ASN A 102 -13.88 5.10 -5.32
C ASN A 102 -14.83 4.28 -6.20
N ASP A 103 -14.48 4.06 -7.47
CA ASP A 103 -15.37 3.45 -8.45
C ASP A 103 -15.83 2.05 -8.01
N GLY A 104 -17.14 1.87 -7.98
CA GLY A 104 -17.79 0.60 -7.67
C GLY A 104 -17.60 0.09 -6.24
N VAL A 105 -16.97 0.82 -5.31
CA VAL A 105 -16.71 0.34 -3.92
C VAL A 105 -18.00 0.06 -3.16
N GLY A 106 -18.98 0.95 -3.21
CA GLY A 106 -20.24 0.83 -2.46
C GLY A 106 -19.99 0.79 -0.95
N GLU A 107 -20.65 -0.14 -0.26
CA GLU A 107 -20.53 -0.33 1.21
C GLU A 107 -19.37 -1.28 1.60
N ARG A 108 -18.62 -1.79 0.63
CA ARG A 108 -17.52 -2.72 0.87
C ARG A 108 -16.35 -2.00 1.53
N PHE A 109 -15.53 -2.75 2.25
CA PHE A 109 -14.27 -2.24 2.78
C PHE A 109 -13.24 -2.15 1.63
N VAL A 110 -12.68 -0.96 1.40
CA VAL A 110 -11.67 -0.77 0.36
C VAL A 110 -10.26 -0.85 0.95
N PHE A 111 -9.44 -1.65 0.31
CA PHE A 111 -8.01 -1.77 0.60
C PHE A 111 -7.25 -1.13 -0.56
N VAL A 112 -6.69 0.06 -0.33
CA VAL A 112 -5.96 0.82 -1.35
C VAL A 112 -4.47 0.68 -1.14
N GLU A 113 -3.72 0.23 -2.15
CA GLU A 113 -2.27 0.21 -2.12
C GLU A 113 -1.69 1.30 -3.05
N GLY A 114 -0.92 2.22 -2.47
CA GLY A 114 -0.19 3.25 -3.21
C GLY A 114 1.03 2.70 -3.98
N ALA A 115 1.71 3.54 -4.72
CA ALA A 115 2.93 3.23 -5.46
C ALA A 115 4.15 3.93 -4.85
N GLY A 116 5.19 3.18 -4.45
CA GLY A 116 6.38 3.74 -3.80
C GLY A 116 6.17 4.12 -2.32
N GLY A 117 6.86 5.15 -1.88
CA GLY A 117 6.76 5.70 -0.52
C GLY A 117 5.70 6.80 -0.39
N PHE A 118 5.49 7.30 0.85
CA PHE A 118 4.43 8.25 1.15
C PHE A 118 4.56 9.59 0.38
N TYR A 119 5.77 10.03 0.10
CA TYR A 119 6.04 11.22 -0.72
C TYR A 119 6.52 10.92 -2.14
N SER A 120 6.32 9.69 -2.63
CA SER A 120 6.61 9.39 -4.05
C SER A 120 5.59 10.06 -4.98
N PRO A 121 6.04 10.64 -6.12
CA PRO A 121 5.15 11.17 -7.15
C PRO A 121 4.23 10.07 -7.70
N ILE A 122 2.92 10.33 -7.71
CA ILE A 122 1.93 9.33 -8.14
C ILE A 122 1.10 9.79 -9.34
N ALA A 123 1.00 11.11 -9.53
CA ALA A 123 0.28 11.74 -10.63
C ALA A 123 0.92 13.11 -10.92
N ASP A 124 0.47 13.83 -11.94
CA ASP A 124 1.00 15.16 -12.28
C ASP A 124 0.96 16.08 -11.07
N LYS A 125 2.15 16.50 -10.58
CA LYS A 125 2.36 17.35 -9.41
C LYS A 125 1.68 16.87 -8.13
N ALA A 126 1.42 15.58 -8.01
CA ALA A 126 0.78 14.97 -6.84
C ALA A 126 1.57 13.79 -6.30
N LEU A 127 1.58 13.66 -4.98
CA LEU A 127 2.27 12.61 -4.23
C LEU A 127 1.28 11.55 -3.72
N ASN A 128 1.75 10.38 -3.33
CA ASN A 128 0.93 9.39 -2.63
C ASN A 128 0.23 9.97 -1.40
N SER A 129 0.89 10.91 -0.70
CA SER A 129 0.30 11.63 0.42
C SER A 129 -0.95 12.42 0.04
N ASP A 130 -0.98 12.98 -1.17
CA ASP A 130 -2.12 13.78 -1.62
C ASP A 130 -3.31 12.86 -1.97
N LEU A 131 -3.03 11.69 -2.55
CA LEU A 131 -4.04 10.66 -2.74
C LEU A 131 -4.60 10.17 -1.39
N ALA A 132 -3.73 9.88 -0.42
CA ALA A 132 -4.15 9.46 0.92
C ALA A 132 -5.03 10.51 1.62
N VAL A 133 -4.71 11.81 1.47
CA VAL A 133 -5.52 12.92 1.99
C VAL A 133 -6.89 12.97 1.34
N GLN A 134 -6.97 12.83 0.01
CA GLN A 134 -8.26 12.85 -0.71
C GLN A 134 -9.16 11.65 -0.35
N LEU A 135 -8.57 10.51 -0.03
CA LEU A 135 -9.31 9.31 0.35
C LEU A 135 -9.75 9.32 1.82
N GLU A 136 -9.09 10.09 2.69
CA GLU A 136 -9.35 10.19 4.14
C GLU A 136 -9.35 8.82 4.86
N LEU A 137 -8.54 7.88 4.36
CA LEU A 137 -8.43 6.54 4.93
C LEU A 137 -7.31 6.46 5.98
N PRO A 138 -7.47 5.66 7.04
CA PRO A 138 -6.36 5.31 7.93
C PRO A 138 -5.21 4.69 7.16
N VAL A 139 -3.98 5.08 7.49
CA VAL A 139 -2.78 4.67 6.77
C VAL A 139 -2.11 3.49 7.45
N ILE A 140 -1.76 2.47 6.69
CA ILE A 140 -0.83 1.40 7.08
C ILE A 140 0.53 1.73 6.47
N ILE A 141 1.58 1.75 7.29
CA ILE A 141 2.95 2.03 6.85
C ILE A 141 3.74 0.72 6.82
N ILE A 142 4.29 0.35 5.68
CA ILE A 142 5.17 -0.81 5.55
C ILE A 142 6.62 -0.36 5.49
N VAL A 143 7.43 -0.91 6.36
CA VAL A 143 8.88 -0.62 6.48
C VAL A 143 9.64 -1.94 6.39
N LYS A 144 10.69 -1.99 5.61
CA LYS A 144 11.56 -3.17 5.57
C LYS A 144 12.34 -3.29 6.88
N ASP A 145 12.30 -4.45 7.52
CA ASP A 145 12.99 -4.69 8.80
C ASP A 145 14.49 -4.94 8.56
N GLU A 146 15.25 -3.86 8.52
CA GLU A 146 16.70 -3.86 8.32
C GLU A 146 17.36 -2.70 9.07
N LEU A 147 18.67 -2.55 8.95
CA LEU A 147 19.39 -1.40 9.51
C LEU A 147 18.85 -0.10 8.91
N GLY A 148 18.45 0.85 9.77
CA GLY A 148 17.82 2.12 9.36
C GLY A 148 16.28 2.10 9.39
N ALA A 149 15.64 0.94 9.63
CA ALA A 149 14.19 0.81 9.69
C ALA A 149 13.52 1.79 10.66
N ILE A 150 14.11 2.00 11.84
CA ILE A 150 13.56 2.91 12.86
C ILE A 150 13.49 4.33 12.31
N SER A 151 14.58 4.84 11.72
CA SER A 151 14.61 6.18 11.13
C SER A 151 13.60 6.34 10.01
N GLN A 152 13.51 5.36 9.10
CA GLN A 152 12.54 5.38 8.00
C GLN A 152 11.09 5.34 8.51
N ALA A 153 10.82 4.51 9.53
CA ALA A 153 9.50 4.43 10.15
C ALA A 153 9.08 5.77 10.77
N LEU A 154 9.94 6.37 11.62
CA LEU A 154 9.65 7.63 12.29
C LEU A 154 9.45 8.78 11.30
N LEU A 155 10.30 8.91 10.29
CA LEU A 155 10.14 9.92 9.25
C LEU A 155 8.82 9.74 8.48
N THR A 156 8.40 8.50 8.21
CA THR A 156 7.13 8.25 7.53
C THR A 156 5.94 8.52 8.46
N ILE A 157 6.02 8.16 9.73
CA ILE A 157 5.01 8.48 10.75
C ILE A 157 4.81 10.01 10.82
N ASP A 158 5.89 10.77 10.94
CA ASP A 158 5.83 12.24 10.99
C ASP A 158 5.23 12.81 9.71
N ALA A 159 5.58 12.27 8.55
CA ALA A 159 5.02 12.67 7.27
C ALA A 159 3.49 12.45 7.22
N VAL A 160 3.01 11.30 7.68
CA VAL A 160 1.57 11.00 7.73
C VAL A 160 0.84 11.91 8.72
N HIS A 161 1.41 12.12 9.91
CA HIS A 161 0.83 13.02 10.92
C HIS A 161 0.80 14.47 10.44
N SER A 162 1.82 14.94 9.69
CA SER A 162 1.85 16.31 9.13
C SER A 162 0.68 16.56 8.16
N LYS A 163 0.18 15.53 7.51
CA LYS A 163 -1.02 15.56 6.66
C LYS A 163 -2.33 15.35 7.44
N LYS A 164 -2.28 15.28 8.79
CA LYS A 164 -3.42 15.07 9.70
C LYS A 164 -4.20 13.76 9.44
N LEU A 165 -3.53 12.76 8.89
CA LEU A 165 -4.08 11.43 8.67
C LEU A 165 -3.87 10.55 9.90
N LYS A 166 -4.80 9.63 10.13
CA LYS A 166 -4.66 8.58 11.15
C LYS A 166 -3.75 7.48 10.61
N ILE A 167 -2.87 6.97 11.48
CA ILE A 167 -2.11 5.75 11.19
C ILE A 167 -2.83 4.60 11.87
N ALA A 168 -3.17 3.55 11.11
CA ALA A 168 -3.74 2.33 11.66
C ALA A 168 -2.65 1.56 12.43
N PHE A 169 -1.53 1.30 11.78
CA PHE A 169 -0.33 0.69 12.36
C PHE A 169 0.86 0.76 11.38
N VAL A 170 2.04 0.46 11.91
CA VAL A 170 3.28 0.26 11.15
C VAL A 170 3.59 -1.23 11.11
N VAL A 171 4.06 -1.74 9.98
CA VAL A 171 4.57 -3.11 9.83
C VAL A 171 6.05 -3.09 9.53
N LEU A 172 6.83 -3.70 10.39
CA LEU A 172 8.23 -4.06 10.12
C LEU A 172 8.23 -5.40 9.35
N ASN A 173 8.49 -5.34 8.05
CA ASN A 173 8.49 -6.49 7.16
C ASN A 173 9.88 -7.15 7.13
N GLU A 174 10.02 -8.30 7.75
CA GLU A 174 11.24 -9.10 7.76
C GLU A 174 11.38 -9.89 6.45
N VAL A 175 11.86 -9.21 5.40
CA VAL A 175 12.14 -9.84 4.09
C VAL A 175 13.27 -10.86 4.19
N ARG A 176 14.27 -10.56 5.04
CA ARG A 176 15.39 -11.45 5.37
C ARG A 176 15.51 -11.52 6.86
N GLU A 177 15.72 -12.74 7.36
CA GLU A 177 15.94 -12.98 8.79
C GLU A 177 17.14 -12.16 9.28
N ASN A 178 16.96 -11.48 10.41
CA ASN A 178 17.97 -10.66 11.04
C ASN A 178 17.84 -10.72 12.57
N ALA A 179 18.91 -10.35 13.27
CA ALA A 179 18.96 -10.34 14.73
C ALA A 179 18.69 -8.95 15.34
N LEU A 180 18.10 -8.02 14.59
CA LEU A 180 17.84 -6.66 15.05
C LEU A 180 16.58 -6.60 15.93
N SER A 181 16.65 -5.84 17.01
CA SER A 181 15.51 -5.59 17.92
C SER A 181 14.72 -4.35 17.49
N ASN A 182 14.49 -4.17 16.18
CA ASN A 182 13.83 -2.97 15.64
C ASN A 182 12.39 -2.82 16.15
N LEU A 183 11.68 -3.92 16.41
CA LEU A 183 10.30 -3.90 16.92
C LEU A 183 10.21 -3.22 18.28
N GLU A 184 10.98 -3.71 19.26
CA GLU A 184 11.02 -3.18 20.61
C GLU A 184 11.58 -1.75 20.65
N ALA A 185 12.61 -1.51 19.85
CA ALA A 185 13.21 -0.19 19.74
C ALA A 185 12.23 0.82 19.17
N LEU A 186 11.55 0.51 18.04
CA LEU A 186 10.58 1.44 17.44
C LEU A 186 9.40 1.72 18.37
N ARG A 187 8.91 0.70 19.08
CA ARG A 187 7.83 0.84 20.08
C ARG A 187 8.19 1.82 21.22
N SER A 188 9.47 2.04 21.51
CA SER A 188 9.89 3.02 22.52
C SER A 188 9.89 4.48 22.03
N TYR A 189 9.74 4.70 20.72
CA TYR A 189 9.76 6.04 20.12
C TYR A 189 8.40 6.51 19.58
N THR A 190 7.37 5.65 19.59
CA THR A 190 6.04 6.02 19.05
C THR A 190 4.93 5.28 19.78
N ASP A 191 3.77 5.94 19.93
CA ASP A 191 2.53 5.33 20.43
C ASP A 191 1.73 4.64 19.32
N VAL A 192 2.17 4.78 18.06
CA VAL A 192 1.54 4.07 16.93
C VAL A 192 1.76 2.57 17.09
N PRO A 193 0.72 1.71 16.92
CA PRO A 193 0.92 0.27 16.97
C PRO A 193 1.95 -0.19 15.95
N VAL A 194 2.94 -0.97 16.39
CA VAL A 194 3.98 -1.54 15.52
C VAL A 194 3.88 -3.05 15.56
N LEU A 195 3.73 -3.65 14.38
CA LEU A 195 3.67 -5.09 14.16
C LEU A 195 4.92 -5.57 13.43
N LYS A 196 5.31 -6.81 13.69
CA LYS A 196 6.35 -7.48 12.89
C LYS A 196 5.70 -8.52 11.99
N PHE A 197 6.04 -8.50 10.71
CA PHE A 197 5.63 -9.51 9.75
C PHE A 197 6.83 -10.31 9.26
N SER A 198 6.69 -11.63 9.29
CA SER A 198 7.61 -12.57 8.64
C SER A 198 6.78 -13.70 8.02
N ILE A 199 7.05 -14.07 6.78
CA ILE A 199 6.35 -15.17 6.09
C ILE A 199 6.49 -16.48 6.88
N LYS A 200 7.62 -16.69 7.57
CA LYS A 200 7.88 -17.91 8.33
C LYS A 200 7.11 -17.99 9.65
N ASN A 201 6.69 -16.84 10.20
CA ASN A 201 6.02 -16.77 11.51
C ASN A 201 4.98 -15.65 11.51
N SER A 202 3.84 -15.90 10.88
CA SER A 202 2.79 -14.89 10.65
C SER A 202 1.59 -14.99 11.59
N GLU A 203 1.51 -16.00 12.46
CA GLU A 203 0.32 -16.21 13.31
C GLU A 203 0.05 -15.04 14.26
N LEU A 204 1.08 -14.54 14.93
CA LEU A 204 0.94 -13.39 15.84
C LEU A 204 0.53 -12.12 15.06
N PHE A 205 1.13 -11.90 13.90
CA PHE A 205 0.78 -10.80 13.01
C PHE A 205 -0.72 -10.81 12.64
N TYR A 206 -1.26 -11.97 12.29
CA TYR A 206 -2.69 -12.09 11.95
C TYR A 206 -3.59 -11.74 13.12
N LEU A 207 -3.27 -12.20 14.34
CA LEU A 207 -4.03 -11.88 15.54
C LEU A 207 -4.01 -10.39 15.89
N GLU A 208 -2.89 -9.72 15.65
CA GLU A 208 -2.74 -8.28 15.89
C GLU A 208 -3.48 -7.46 14.83
N VAL A 209 -3.36 -7.81 13.54
CA VAL A 209 -4.10 -7.17 12.45
C VAL A 209 -5.61 -7.22 12.71
N GLU A 210 -6.13 -8.37 13.13
CA GLU A 210 -7.56 -8.55 13.40
C GLU A 210 -8.14 -7.64 14.50
N LYS A 211 -7.30 -7.14 15.41
CA LYS A 211 -7.68 -6.23 16.50
C LYS A 211 -7.65 -4.77 16.07
N LEU A 212 -6.87 -4.44 15.04
CA LEU A 212 -6.57 -3.06 14.64
C LEU A 212 -7.39 -2.58 13.44
N ILE A 213 -7.95 -3.50 12.65
CA ILE A 213 -8.82 -3.22 11.48
C ILE A 213 -10.15 -4.03 11.62
#